data_79c6abcfff10d5060ec3f3c22d4d176e
#
_entry.id   79c6abcfff10d5060ec3f3c22d4d176e
#
_cell.length_a   1.000
_cell.length_b   1.000
_cell.length_c   1.000
_cell.angle_alpha   90.00
_cell.angle_beta   90.00
_cell.angle_gamma   90.00
#
_symmetry.space_group_name_H-M   'P 1'
#
loop_
_entity.id
_entity.type
_entity.pdbx_description
1 polymer ?
#
loop_
_entity_poly.entity_id
_entity_poly.type
_entity_poly.pdbx_seq_one_letter_code
_entity_poly.pdbx_strand_id
1 'polypeptide(L)'
;AAHIALGHNIPILGVNAGRVGFLAESRVEGLTKTLDSLLAGDFATRDRMMIEAAVYHGKKCIAKQTVLNEVHVRAHAPERMVNVNVTYNDTCLTEYWADSILVSTPTGSTAYNLAAGGPIIHPSTPAVVLTPVAPSSLSVRPLVLSLTDKKLRMASAVNCSLDLVFDGRIDFEMKPDEYVMLSESKLVTTFIRMRHTGFVGALREKLGWTGKPRLA
;
A
#
# COMPACT_ATOMS: atom_id res chain seq x y z
N ALA A 1 -8.42 5.09 10.74
CA ALA A 1 -7.69 4.79 11.99
C ALA A 1 -6.20 5.09 11.83
N ALA A 2 -5.48 4.46 10.89
CA ALA A 2 -4.02 4.62 10.74
C ALA A 2 -3.59 6.10 10.62
N HIS A 3 -4.21 6.87 9.73
CA HIS A 3 -3.92 8.30 9.55
C HIS A 3 -4.24 9.16 10.80
N ILE A 4 -5.18 8.74 11.65
CA ILE A 4 -5.52 9.43 12.90
C ILE A 4 -4.48 9.11 13.99
N ALA A 5 -4.02 7.85 14.04
CA ALA A 5 -3.01 7.41 15.02
C ALA A 5 -1.58 7.84 14.66
N LEU A 6 -1.38 8.26 13.39
CA LEU A 6 -0.07 8.63 12.87
C LEU A 6 0.57 9.78 13.68
N GLY A 7 1.79 9.59 14.12
CA GLY A 7 2.53 10.58 14.91
C GLY A 7 2.16 10.64 16.41
N HIS A 8 1.15 9.87 16.86
CA HIS A 8 0.73 9.85 18.26
C HIS A 8 1.23 8.63 19.05
N ASN A 9 1.98 7.71 18.41
CA ASN A 9 2.47 6.46 19.00
C ASN A 9 1.35 5.59 19.63
N ILE A 10 0.14 5.65 19.06
CA ILE A 10 -1.02 4.90 19.53
C ILE A 10 -1.12 3.59 18.72
N PRO A 11 -0.94 2.41 19.34
CA PRO A 11 -1.11 1.15 18.65
C PRO A 11 -2.57 0.91 18.27
N ILE A 12 -2.78 0.29 17.10
CA ILE A 12 -4.10 0.03 16.55
C ILE A 12 -4.44 -1.45 16.71
N LEU A 13 -5.56 -1.75 17.34
CA LEU A 13 -6.18 -3.07 17.31
C LEU A 13 -7.22 -3.12 16.18
N GLY A 14 -7.01 -3.98 15.20
CA GLY A 14 -8.01 -4.27 14.18
C GLY A 14 -9.05 -5.27 14.68
N VAL A 15 -10.34 -4.90 14.60
CA VAL A 15 -11.46 -5.81 14.91
C VAL A 15 -12.29 -6.00 13.64
N ASN A 16 -12.53 -7.25 13.28
CA ASN A 16 -13.32 -7.60 12.10
C ASN A 16 -14.81 -7.61 12.43
N ALA A 17 -15.53 -6.64 11.88
CA ALA A 17 -16.99 -6.54 11.98
C ALA A 17 -17.72 -6.95 10.68
N GLY A 18 -17.02 -7.56 9.73
CA GLY A 18 -17.56 -7.94 8.42
C GLY A 18 -16.75 -9.03 7.73
N ARG A 19 -16.46 -8.84 6.44
CA ARG A 19 -15.60 -9.76 5.70
C ARG A 19 -14.16 -9.67 6.16
N VAL A 20 -13.44 -10.78 6.06
CA VAL A 20 -12.10 -11.00 6.59
C VAL A 20 -11.08 -9.97 6.05
N GLY A 21 -10.45 -9.19 6.97
CA GLY A 21 -9.35 -8.29 6.65
C GLY A 21 -8.00 -8.79 7.20
N PHE A 22 -6.89 -8.46 6.55
CA PHE A 22 -5.54 -8.89 6.95
C PHE A 22 -4.99 -8.16 8.19
N LEU A 23 -5.62 -7.06 8.60
CA LEU A 23 -5.20 -6.25 9.75
C LEU A 23 -6.05 -6.51 11.00
N ALA A 24 -7.07 -7.37 10.92
CA ALA A 24 -7.91 -7.70 12.05
C ALA A 24 -7.33 -8.87 12.85
N GLU A 25 -7.24 -8.69 14.16
CA GLU A 25 -6.73 -9.66 15.14
C GLU A 25 -7.85 -10.36 15.89
N SER A 26 -9.04 -9.77 15.92
CA SER A 26 -10.21 -10.29 16.61
C SER A 26 -11.44 -10.15 15.71
N ARG A 27 -12.46 -10.94 16.02
CA ARG A 27 -13.83 -10.72 15.55
C ARG A 27 -14.63 -10.08 16.67
N VAL A 28 -15.78 -9.47 16.32
CA VAL A 28 -16.66 -8.84 17.31
C VAL A 28 -17.04 -9.81 18.41
N GLU A 29 -17.35 -11.07 18.08
CA GLU A 29 -17.74 -12.11 19.02
C GLU A 29 -16.63 -12.49 20.03
N GLY A 30 -15.35 -12.29 19.64
CA GLY A 30 -14.18 -12.55 20.46
C GLY A 30 -13.63 -11.33 21.19
N LEU A 31 -14.28 -10.17 21.06
CA LEU A 31 -13.71 -8.89 21.51
C LEU A 31 -13.44 -8.87 23.02
N THR A 32 -14.34 -9.42 23.85
CA THR A 32 -14.15 -9.46 25.31
C THR A 32 -12.85 -10.18 25.69
N LYS A 33 -12.62 -11.38 25.14
CA LYS A 33 -11.37 -12.12 25.38
C LYS A 33 -10.14 -11.37 24.91
N THR A 34 -10.26 -10.67 23.79
CA THR A 34 -9.17 -9.84 23.24
C THR A 34 -8.85 -8.68 24.18
N LEU A 35 -9.87 -8.04 24.75
CA LEU A 35 -9.68 -6.95 25.72
C LEU A 35 -9.08 -7.49 27.04
N ASP A 36 -9.51 -8.65 27.54
CA ASP A 36 -8.91 -9.28 28.71
C ASP A 36 -7.41 -9.56 28.49
N SER A 37 -7.04 -10.08 27.32
CA SER A 37 -5.63 -10.29 26.95
C SER A 37 -4.85 -8.98 26.87
N LEU A 38 -5.45 -7.91 26.34
CA LEU A 38 -4.82 -6.58 26.32
C LEU A 38 -4.57 -6.05 27.72
N LEU A 39 -5.55 -6.17 28.62
CA LEU A 39 -5.42 -5.74 30.01
C LEU A 39 -4.37 -6.55 30.76
N ALA A 40 -4.24 -7.85 30.43
CA ALA A 40 -3.21 -8.72 30.97
C ALA A 40 -1.81 -8.50 30.36
N GLY A 41 -1.67 -7.64 29.34
CA GLY A 41 -0.41 -7.44 28.63
C GLY A 41 -0.02 -8.59 27.69
N ASP A 42 -0.94 -9.49 27.37
CA ASP A 42 -0.69 -10.67 26.51
C ASP A 42 -0.89 -10.33 25.03
N PHE A 43 -0.07 -9.43 24.53
CA PHE A 43 -0.02 -9.03 23.12
C PHE A 43 1.40 -8.65 22.70
N ALA A 44 1.61 -8.51 21.41
CA ALA A 44 2.80 -7.91 20.83
C ALA A 44 2.42 -6.70 19.96
N THR A 45 3.37 -5.85 19.67
CA THR A 45 3.19 -4.79 18.68
C THR A 45 4.03 -5.07 17.44
N ARG A 46 3.58 -4.58 16.30
CA ARG A 46 4.31 -4.66 15.04
C ARG A 46 4.16 -3.36 14.26
N ASP A 47 5.29 -2.79 13.94
CA ASP A 47 5.33 -1.61 13.09
C ASP A 47 5.12 -2.01 11.62
N ARG A 48 4.43 -1.15 10.92
CA ARG A 48 4.19 -1.25 9.48
C ARG A 48 4.87 -0.07 8.80
N MET A 49 5.77 -0.39 7.86
CA MET A 49 6.36 0.64 7.03
C MET A 49 5.25 1.39 6.26
N MET A 50 5.48 2.66 6.05
CA MET A 50 4.62 3.52 5.25
C MET A 50 5.42 4.17 4.13
N ILE A 51 4.72 4.59 3.08
CA ILE A 51 5.28 5.40 2.01
C ILE A 51 4.99 6.87 2.30
N GLU A 52 6.01 7.71 2.17
CA GLU A 52 5.84 9.14 2.06
C GLU A 52 5.72 9.49 0.56
N ALA A 53 4.58 10.09 0.18
CA ALA A 53 4.32 10.60 -1.15
C ALA A 53 4.35 12.13 -1.12
N ALA A 54 5.32 12.73 -1.79
CA ALA A 54 5.48 14.17 -1.88
C ALA A 54 5.32 14.64 -3.33
N VAL A 55 4.40 15.56 -3.59
CA VAL A 55 4.16 16.15 -4.92
C VAL A 55 4.96 17.42 -5.04
N TYR A 56 5.61 17.58 -6.18
CA TYR A 56 6.48 18.71 -6.48
C TYR A 56 6.06 19.41 -7.76
N HIS A 57 6.12 20.73 -7.72
CA HIS A 57 6.17 21.60 -8.89
C HIS A 57 7.58 22.22 -8.97
N GLY A 58 8.35 21.84 -9.96
CA GLY A 58 9.78 22.15 -10.00
C GLY A 58 10.51 21.62 -8.77
N LYS A 59 11.10 22.52 -7.96
CA LYS A 59 11.78 22.18 -6.69
C LYS A 59 10.91 22.35 -5.45
N LYS A 60 9.70 22.90 -5.60
CA LYS A 60 8.81 23.20 -4.47
C LYS A 60 7.91 22.01 -4.19
N CYS A 61 7.95 21.48 -2.97
CA CYS A 61 6.96 20.52 -2.48
C CYS A 61 5.62 21.25 -2.26
N ILE A 62 4.57 20.80 -2.92
CA ILE A 62 3.24 21.43 -2.90
C ILE A 62 2.20 20.62 -2.14
N ALA A 63 2.42 19.29 -2.02
CA ALA A 63 1.58 18.41 -1.21
C ALA A 63 2.41 17.25 -0.66
N LYS A 64 1.97 16.70 0.48
CA LYS A 64 2.63 15.57 1.12
C LYS A 64 1.61 14.71 1.83
N GLN A 65 1.70 13.40 1.64
CA GLN A 65 0.86 12.40 2.30
C GLN A 65 1.69 11.21 2.76
N THR A 66 1.25 10.56 3.82
CA THR A 66 1.82 9.30 4.31
C THR A 66 0.80 8.20 4.12
N VAL A 67 1.20 7.09 3.52
CA VAL A 67 0.33 6.04 2.98
C VAL A 67 0.66 4.71 3.63
N LEU A 68 -0.37 4.02 4.13
CA LEU A 68 -0.23 2.70 4.74
C LEU A 68 -0.31 1.56 3.72
N ASN A 69 -1.24 1.63 2.77
CA ASN A 69 -1.43 0.58 1.77
C ASN A 69 -0.75 0.92 0.46
N GLU A 70 -1.30 1.87 -0.30
CA GLU A 70 -0.80 2.17 -1.65
C GLU A 70 -1.03 3.62 -2.08
N VAL A 71 -0.15 4.07 -2.95
CA VAL A 71 -0.36 5.21 -3.84
C VAL A 71 -0.88 4.65 -5.16
N HIS A 72 -2.07 5.07 -5.58
CA HIS A 72 -2.69 4.70 -6.83
C HIS A 72 -2.66 5.90 -7.78
N VAL A 73 -2.01 5.73 -8.92
CA VAL A 73 -1.88 6.73 -10.00
C VAL A 73 -2.80 6.33 -11.13
N ARG A 74 -3.76 7.17 -11.47
CA ARG A 74 -4.71 6.95 -12.56
C ARG A 74 -4.82 8.20 -13.45
N ALA A 75 -5.38 8.05 -14.65
CA ALA A 75 -5.68 9.20 -15.49
C ALA A 75 -6.77 10.06 -14.84
N HIS A 76 -6.65 11.39 -14.94
CA HIS A 76 -7.70 12.30 -14.50
C HIS A 76 -8.98 12.13 -15.34
N ALA A 77 -8.82 11.87 -16.65
CA ALA A 77 -9.92 11.48 -17.53
C ALA A 77 -10.08 9.94 -17.46
N PRO A 78 -11.18 9.42 -16.90
CA PRO A 78 -11.32 7.99 -16.55
C PRO A 78 -11.34 7.05 -17.78
N GLU A 79 -11.62 7.57 -18.97
CA GLU A 79 -11.61 6.82 -20.24
C GLU A 79 -10.22 6.68 -20.86
N ARG A 80 -9.18 7.23 -20.23
CA ARG A 80 -7.82 7.22 -20.75
C ARG A 80 -6.93 6.31 -19.93
N MET A 81 -5.97 5.68 -20.61
CA MET A 81 -4.84 5.03 -19.96
C MET A 81 -3.88 6.08 -19.39
N VAL A 82 -3.21 5.75 -18.31
CA VAL A 82 -2.08 6.54 -17.85
C VAL A 82 -0.87 6.29 -18.73
N ASN A 83 -0.11 7.35 -18.95
CA ASN A 83 1.23 7.25 -19.49
C ASN A 83 2.19 7.93 -18.50
N VAL A 84 2.99 7.12 -17.80
CA VAL A 84 3.78 7.55 -16.65
C VAL A 84 5.25 7.16 -16.82
N ASN A 85 6.11 8.17 -16.80
CA ASN A 85 7.55 7.97 -16.64
C ASN A 85 7.87 7.64 -15.19
N VAL A 86 8.53 6.52 -14.98
CA VAL A 86 9.00 6.08 -13.68
C VAL A 86 10.51 6.10 -13.62
N THR A 87 11.04 6.80 -12.62
CA THR A 87 12.48 6.90 -12.35
C THR A 87 12.74 6.33 -10.94
N TYR A 88 13.71 5.44 -10.83
CA TYR A 88 14.14 4.85 -9.57
C TYR A 88 15.57 5.29 -9.26
N ASN A 89 15.75 6.04 -8.17
CA ASN A 89 17.03 6.56 -7.72
C ASN A 89 17.82 7.24 -8.86
N ASP A 90 17.15 8.22 -9.50
CA ASP A 90 17.63 9.03 -10.63
C ASP A 90 17.91 8.27 -11.93
N THR A 91 17.66 6.97 -11.97
CA THR A 91 17.76 6.16 -13.19
C THR A 91 16.36 5.92 -13.77
N CYS A 92 16.19 6.21 -15.07
CA CYS A 92 14.95 5.87 -15.76
C CYS A 92 14.70 4.37 -15.66
N LEU A 93 13.56 4.00 -15.07
CA LEU A 93 13.15 2.60 -14.96
C LEU A 93 12.39 2.18 -16.22
N THR A 94 11.31 2.89 -16.51
CA THR A 94 10.46 2.62 -17.68
C THR A 94 9.38 3.69 -17.82
N GLU A 95 8.72 3.68 -18.98
CA GLU A 95 7.47 4.36 -19.24
C GLU A 95 6.33 3.33 -19.23
N TYR A 96 5.34 3.54 -18.37
CA TYR A 96 4.18 2.67 -18.28
C TYR A 96 2.99 3.22 -19.05
N TRP A 97 2.37 2.36 -19.85
CA TRP A 97 1.04 2.54 -20.45
C TRP A 97 0.11 1.51 -19.83
N ALA A 98 -0.83 1.95 -19.00
CA ALA A 98 -1.72 1.08 -18.25
C ALA A 98 -3.02 1.81 -17.90
N ASP A 99 -4.03 1.09 -17.41
CA ASP A 99 -5.22 1.73 -16.86
C ASP A 99 -4.88 2.54 -15.60
N SER A 100 -3.95 2.01 -14.80
CA SER A 100 -3.41 2.71 -13.63
C SER A 100 -2.13 2.04 -13.13
N ILE A 101 -1.47 2.68 -12.14
CA ILE A 101 -0.28 2.15 -11.50
C ILE A 101 -0.47 2.20 -9.98
N LEU A 102 -0.12 1.12 -9.30
CA LEU A 102 -0.09 1.04 -7.85
C LEU A 102 1.35 0.99 -7.36
N VAL A 103 1.65 1.74 -6.30
CA VAL A 103 2.87 1.56 -5.51
C VAL A 103 2.44 1.19 -4.10
N SER A 104 2.59 -0.07 -3.74
CA SER A 104 2.04 -0.66 -2.53
C SER A 104 3.12 -0.98 -1.51
N THR A 105 2.85 -0.70 -0.24
CA THR A 105 3.65 -1.19 0.89
C THR A 105 3.47 -2.71 1.05
N PRO A 106 4.24 -3.38 1.91
CA PRO A 106 3.97 -4.76 2.27
C PRO A 106 2.58 -4.97 2.87
N THR A 107 2.07 -3.99 3.62
CA THR A 107 0.69 -4.01 4.15
C THR A 107 -0.33 -3.94 3.02
N GLY A 108 -0.14 -3.02 2.07
CA GLY A 108 -0.98 -2.84 0.89
C GLY A 108 -0.86 -3.98 -0.13
N SER A 109 0.19 -4.81 -0.04
CA SER A 109 0.35 -5.96 -0.95
C SER A 109 -0.82 -6.94 -0.90
N THR A 110 -1.57 -6.95 0.20
CA THR A 110 -2.80 -7.75 0.38
C THR A 110 -4.09 -6.95 0.18
N ALA A 111 -4.00 -5.67 -0.26
CA ALA A 111 -5.12 -4.80 -0.59
C ALA A 111 -5.36 -4.75 -2.10
N TYR A 112 -5.44 -3.59 -2.71
CA TYR A 112 -5.72 -3.45 -4.14
C TYR A 112 -4.63 -4.09 -5.02
N ASN A 113 -3.37 -4.05 -4.58
CA ASN A 113 -2.27 -4.74 -5.23
C ASN A 113 -2.56 -6.23 -5.49
N LEU A 114 -3.18 -6.93 -4.52
CA LEU A 114 -3.52 -8.35 -4.67
C LEU A 114 -4.55 -8.56 -5.80
N ALA A 115 -5.59 -7.72 -5.85
CA ALA A 115 -6.60 -7.76 -6.91
C ALA A 115 -6.02 -7.41 -8.29
N ALA A 116 -4.96 -6.57 -8.33
CA ALA A 116 -4.23 -6.21 -9.53
C ALA A 116 -3.19 -7.25 -9.97
N GLY A 117 -3.10 -8.39 -9.28
CA GLY A 117 -2.16 -9.47 -9.62
C GLY A 117 -0.73 -9.25 -9.14
N GLY A 118 -0.51 -8.28 -8.24
CA GLY A 118 0.78 -8.06 -7.60
C GLY A 118 1.11 -9.13 -6.55
N PRO A 119 2.41 -9.35 -6.25
CA PRO A 119 2.83 -10.33 -5.26
C PRO A 119 2.46 -9.91 -3.84
N ILE A 120 2.27 -10.90 -2.98
CA ILE A 120 2.13 -10.71 -1.53
C ILE A 120 3.52 -10.56 -0.93
N ILE A 121 3.73 -9.49 -0.18
CA ILE A 121 4.99 -9.20 0.51
C ILE A 121 4.81 -9.44 2.02
N HIS A 122 5.79 -10.11 2.64
CA HIS A 122 5.77 -10.27 4.10
C HIS A 122 5.85 -8.88 4.77
N PRO A 123 5.01 -8.60 5.76
CA PRO A 123 4.89 -7.26 6.35
C PRO A 123 6.18 -6.65 6.93
N SER A 124 7.17 -7.46 7.27
CA SER A 124 8.47 -7.00 7.77
C SER A 124 9.53 -6.81 6.67
N THR A 125 9.18 -7.03 5.41
CA THR A 125 10.13 -6.83 4.29
C THR A 125 10.16 -5.34 3.93
N PRO A 126 11.34 -4.67 3.97
CA PRO A 126 11.44 -3.25 3.62
C PRO A 126 11.44 -3.05 2.09
N ALA A 127 10.28 -3.28 1.47
CA ALA A 127 10.12 -3.20 0.03
C ALA A 127 8.75 -2.63 -0.33
N VAL A 128 8.59 -2.15 -1.56
CA VAL A 128 7.31 -1.77 -2.16
C VAL A 128 7.08 -2.57 -3.43
N VAL A 129 5.83 -2.68 -3.84
CA VAL A 129 5.46 -3.30 -5.11
C VAL A 129 4.94 -2.21 -6.05
N LEU A 130 5.58 -2.09 -7.20
CA LEU A 130 5.11 -1.29 -8.32
C LEU A 130 4.30 -2.21 -9.24
N THR A 131 2.99 -2.03 -9.27
CA THR A 131 2.07 -2.92 -10.01
C THR A 131 1.28 -2.11 -11.03
N PRO A 132 1.54 -2.26 -12.33
CA PRO A 132 0.68 -1.72 -13.38
C PRO A 132 -0.61 -2.53 -13.47
N VAL A 133 -1.75 -1.85 -13.60
CA VAL A 133 -3.08 -2.44 -13.77
C VAL A 133 -3.41 -2.44 -15.26
N ALA A 134 -3.73 -3.60 -15.82
CA ALA A 134 -4.04 -3.77 -17.24
C ALA A 134 -3.03 -3.05 -18.18
N PRO A 135 -1.73 -3.34 -18.09
CA PRO A 135 -0.73 -2.69 -18.93
C PRO A 135 -0.92 -3.06 -20.40
N SER A 136 -0.68 -2.10 -21.29
CA SER A 136 -0.77 -2.30 -22.75
C SER A 136 0.28 -3.28 -23.29
N SER A 137 1.40 -3.44 -22.58
CA SER A 137 2.48 -4.35 -22.95
C SER A 137 2.41 -5.66 -22.15
N LEU A 138 2.39 -6.79 -22.86
CA LEU A 138 2.38 -8.13 -22.26
C LEU A 138 3.69 -8.51 -21.53
N SER A 139 4.77 -7.78 -21.75
CA SER A 139 6.07 -8.02 -21.08
C SER A 139 6.15 -7.36 -19.70
N VAL A 140 5.31 -6.38 -19.42
CA VAL A 140 5.30 -5.65 -18.15
C VAL A 140 4.78 -6.55 -17.03
N ARG A 141 5.49 -6.52 -15.89
CA ARG A 141 5.17 -7.31 -14.68
C ARG A 141 5.26 -6.44 -13.44
N PRO A 142 4.55 -6.78 -12.37
CA PRO A 142 4.80 -6.18 -11.07
C PRO A 142 6.27 -6.31 -10.66
N LEU A 143 6.82 -5.23 -10.10
CA LEU A 143 8.22 -5.14 -9.70
C LEU A 143 8.33 -4.83 -8.21
N VAL A 144 9.15 -5.59 -7.50
CA VAL A 144 9.45 -5.36 -6.08
C VAL A 144 10.72 -4.53 -5.97
N LEU A 145 10.66 -3.41 -5.24
CA LEU A 145 11.75 -2.45 -5.07
C LEU A 145 11.95 -2.12 -3.60
N SER A 146 13.17 -1.83 -3.18
CA SER A 146 13.43 -1.21 -1.87
C SER A 146 13.31 0.31 -1.98
N LEU A 147 12.69 0.94 -0.98
CA LEU A 147 12.74 2.41 -0.82
C LEU A 147 13.71 2.83 0.29
N THR A 148 14.42 1.90 0.93
CA THR A 148 15.44 2.23 1.93
C THR A 148 16.57 3.03 1.27
N ASP A 149 16.72 4.29 1.68
CA ASP A 149 17.64 5.27 1.09
C ASP A 149 17.47 5.45 -0.44
N LYS A 150 16.30 5.08 -0.96
CA LYS A 150 15.95 5.17 -2.39
C LYS A 150 14.65 5.94 -2.58
N LYS A 151 14.49 6.45 -3.81
CA LYS A 151 13.29 7.20 -4.19
C LYS A 151 12.73 6.67 -5.50
N LEU A 152 11.42 6.67 -5.61
CA LEU A 152 10.69 6.40 -6.83
C LEU A 152 9.99 7.68 -7.26
N ARG A 153 10.34 8.20 -8.43
CA ARG A 153 9.70 9.39 -9.02
C ARG A 153 8.75 8.94 -10.12
N MET A 154 7.56 9.52 -10.12
CA MET A 154 6.55 9.29 -11.16
C MET A 154 6.05 10.64 -11.68
N ALA A 155 6.00 10.77 -13.01
CA ALA A 155 5.51 11.96 -13.69
C ALA A 155 4.73 11.57 -14.94
N SER A 156 3.78 12.41 -15.37
CA SER A 156 3.13 12.20 -16.66
C SER A 156 4.17 12.22 -17.79
N ALA A 157 4.11 11.26 -18.69
CA ALA A 157 4.96 11.21 -19.88
C ALA A 157 4.37 12.04 -21.03
N VAL A 158 3.10 12.39 -20.93
CA VAL A 158 2.35 13.21 -21.90
C VAL A 158 1.74 14.40 -21.18
N ASN A 159 1.33 15.42 -21.93
CA ASN A 159 0.75 16.63 -21.35
C ASN A 159 -0.69 16.39 -20.86
N CYS A 160 -0.86 15.58 -19.80
CA CYS A 160 -2.15 15.33 -19.16
C CYS A 160 -2.01 15.25 -17.63
N SER A 161 -3.08 15.63 -16.92
CA SER A 161 -3.17 15.48 -15.47
C SER A 161 -3.37 14.03 -15.07
N LEU A 162 -2.85 13.67 -13.89
CA LEU A 162 -3.01 12.38 -13.26
C LEU A 162 -3.66 12.57 -11.88
N ASP A 163 -4.53 11.66 -11.49
CA ASP A 163 -5.05 11.59 -10.13
C ASP A 163 -4.16 10.71 -9.27
N LEU A 164 -3.81 11.21 -8.10
CA LEU A 164 -3.14 10.44 -7.05
C LEU A 164 -4.17 10.11 -5.96
N VAL A 165 -4.40 8.83 -5.74
CA VAL A 165 -5.29 8.32 -4.69
C VAL A 165 -4.44 7.66 -3.61
N PHE A 166 -4.58 8.10 -2.37
CA PHE A 166 -3.81 7.65 -1.22
C PHE A 166 -4.68 6.78 -0.30
N ASP A 167 -4.36 5.48 -0.17
CA ASP A 167 -5.14 4.52 0.63
C ASP A 167 -6.64 4.50 0.27
N GLY A 168 -6.97 4.77 -1.00
CA GLY A 168 -8.33 4.80 -1.53
C GLY A 168 -9.22 5.93 -1.00
N ARG A 169 -8.67 6.97 -0.35
CA ARG A 169 -9.48 8.00 0.32
C ARG A 169 -9.14 9.45 -0.02
N ILE A 170 -7.92 9.73 -0.42
CA ILE A 170 -7.45 11.10 -0.66
C ILE A 170 -7.04 11.19 -2.11
N ASP A 171 -7.68 12.09 -2.85
CA ASP A 171 -7.37 12.39 -4.24
C ASP A 171 -6.59 13.70 -4.32
N PHE A 172 -5.58 13.70 -5.16
CA PHE A 172 -4.81 14.88 -5.53
C PHE A 172 -4.65 14.89 -7.06
N GLU A 173 -5.08 15.96 -7.72
CA GLU A 173 -4.85 16.14 -9.15
C GLU A 173 -3.43 16.67 -9.37
N MET A 174 -2.56 15.83 -9.92
CA MET A 174 -1.19 16.16 -10.31
C MET A 174 -1.19 16.69 -11.75
N LYS A 175 -0.73 17.93 -11.93
CA LYS A 175 -0.65 18.59 -13.24
C LYS A 175 0.50 18.01 -14.07
N PRO A 176 0.52 18.24 -15.41
CA PRO A 176 1.54 17.66 -16.30
C PRO A 176 2.99 18.05 -15.97
N ASP A 177 3.21 19.24 -15.42
CA ASP A 177 4.51 19.78 -15.02
C ASP A 177 4.91 19.44 -13.57
N GLU A 178 4.08 18.64 -12.90
CA GLU A 178 4.31 18.15 -11.54
C GLU A 178 4.77 16.70 -11.57
N TYR A 179 5.34 16.26 -10.45
CA TYR A 179 5.71 14.87 -10.24
C TYR A 179 5.51 14.47 -8.78
N VAL A 180 5.24 13.20 -8.55
CA VAL A 180 5.24 12.63 -7.21
C VAL A 180 6.55 11.88 -6.96
N MET A 181 7.12 12.12 -5.78
CA MET A 181 8.28 11.42 -5.25
C MET A 181 7.83 10.52 -4.10
N LEU A 182 8.09 9.24 -4.22
CA LEU A 182 7.79 8.24 -3.20
C LEU A 182 9.09 7.82 -2.51
N SER A 183 9.06 7.79 -1.20
CA SER A 183 10.16 7.34 -0.35
C SER A 183 9.64 6.58 0.86
N GLU A 184 10.52 5.86 1.56
CA GLU A 184 10.18 5.28 2.84
C GLU A 184 9.86 6.40 3.83
N SER A 185 8.71 6.29 4.51
CA SER A 185 8.33 7.25 5.54
C SER A 185 9.14 7.03 6.82
N LYS A 186 9.52 8.11 7.49
CA LYS A 186 10.06 8.06 8.85
C LYS A 186 9.01 7.68 9.90
N LEU A 187 7.73 7.85 9.56
CA LEU A 187 6.62 7.48 10.41
C LEU A 187 6.19 6.04 10.09
N VAL A 188 5.83 5.31 11.13
CA VAL A 188 5.27 3.96 11.04
C VAL A 188 3.89 3.94 11.69
N THR A 189 3.08 2.96 11.32
CA THR A 189 1.83 2.66 12.03
C THR A 189 2.02 1.37 12.82
N THR A 190 1.82 1.45 14.13
CA THR A 190 1.95 0.30 15.03
C THR A 190 0.63 -0.43 15.17
N PHE A 191 0.62 -1.73 14.92
CA PHE A 191 -0.54 -2.60 15.13
C PHE A 191 -0.31 -3.54 16.30
N ILE A 192 -1.37 -3.74 17.07
CA ILE A 192 -1.43 -4.79 18.09
C ILE A 192 -1.60 -6.14 17.37
N ARG A 193 -0.82 -7.14 17.82
CA ARG A 193 -0.87 -8.52 17.36
C ARG A 193 -1.13 -9.44 18.53
N MET A 194 -2.18 -10.24 18.43
CA MET A 194 -2.44 -11.28 19.41
C MET A 194 -1.48 -12.45 19.16
N ARG A 195 -0.97 -13.08 20.23
CA ARG A 195 0.10 -14.10 20.14
C ARG A 195 -0.24 -15.31 19.26
N HIS A 196 -1.53 -15.57 19.04
CA HIS A 196 -2.00 -16.75 18.29
C HIS A 196 -2.14 -16.52 16.79
N THR A 197 -1.92 -15.29 16.30
CA THR A 197 -2.13 -14.94 14.88
C THR A 197 -0.81 -14.65 14.20
N GLY A 198 -0.41 -15.49 13.24
CA GLY A 198 0.75 -15.27 12.39
C GLY A 198 0.38 -14.86 10.97
N PHE A 199 1.29 -14.24 10.24
CA PHE A 199 1.09 -13.86 8.84
C PHE A 199 0.70 -15.08 7.98
N VAL A 200 1.39 -16.22 8.14
CA VAL A 200 1.09 -17.46 7.42
C VAL A 200 -0.31 -17.99 7.76
N GLY A 201 -0.70 -17.92 9.05
CA GLY A 201 -2.06 -18.26 9.47
C GLY A 201 -3.11 -17.40 8.79
N ALA A 202 -2.87 -16.09 8.73
CA ALA A 202 -3.74 -15.15 8.02
C ALA A 202 -3.86 -15.46 6.52
N LEU A 203 -2.77 -15.81 5.84
CA LEU A 203 -2.80 -16.22 4.43
C LEU A 203 -3.67 -17.47 4.22
N ARG A 204 -3.47 -18.50 5.05
CA ARG A 204 -4.24 -19.76 4.97
C ARG A 204 -5.74 -19.52 5.18
N GLU A 205 -6.07 -18.79 6.24
CA GLU A 205 -7.47 -18.51 6.60
C GLU A 205 -8.16 -17.61 5.57
N LYS A 206 -7.48 -16.55 5.15
CA LYS A 206 -8.10 -15.47 4.37
C LYS A 206 -8.08 -15.70 2.88
N LEU A 207 -7.06 -16.39 2.36
CA LEU A 207 -6.94 -16.75 0.94
C LEU A 207 -7.33 -18.20 0.66
N GLY A 208 -7.68 -18.97 1.69
CA GLY A 208 -8.04 -20.37 1.53
C GLY A 208 -6.86 -21.26 1.11
N TRP A 209 -5.64 -20.89 1.47
CA TRP A 209 -4.43 -21.66 1.16
C TRP A 209 -4.31 -22.90 2.04
N THR A 210 -5.27 -23.81 1.92
CA THR A 210 -5.34 -25.05 2.70
C THR A 210 -4.66 -26.23 2.02
N GLY A 211 -4.15 -26.06 0.80
CA GLY A 211 -3.56 -27.14 -0.02
C GLY A 211 -4.58 -28.12 -0.61
N LYS A 212 -5.87 -27.97 -0.30
CA LYS A 212 -6.94 -28.76 -0.92
C LYS A 212 -7.66 -27.90 -1.98
N PRO A 213 -7.88 -28.39 -3.21
CA PRO A 213 -8.75 -27.71 -4.16
C PRO A 213 -10.13 -27.51 -3.50
N ARG A 214 -10.68 -26.30 -3.57
CA ARG A 214 -12.10 -26.13 -3.32
C ARG A 214 -12.81 -26.73 -4.52
N LEU A 215 -13.36 -27.92 -4.37
CA LEU A 215 -14.35 -28.43 -5.30
C LEU A 215 -15.54 -27.46 -5.26
N ALA A 216 -15.84 -26.90 -6.43
CA ALA A 216 -17.00 -26.03 -6.63
C ALA A 216 -18.29 -26.80 -6.39
#